data_6f52c81f69f28d9cf1c4150571d8ecca
#
_entry.id   6f52c81f69f28d9cf1c4150571d8ecca
#
_cell.length_a   1.000
_cell.length_b   1.000
_cell.length_c   1.000
_cell.angle_alpha   90.00
_cell.angle_beta   90.00
_cell.angle_gamma   90.00
#
_symmetry.space_group_name_H-M   'P 1'
#
loop_
_entity.id
_entity.type
_entity.pdbx_description
1 polymer ?
#
loop_
_entity_poly.entity_id
_entity_poly.type
_entity_poly.pdbx_seq_one_letter_code
_entity_poly.pdbx_strand_id
1 'polypeptide(L)'
;AEIDMLANLVYALCKRLTVLENYRLVSQSRSYLETDLQQIEAKINGTEDSLTKREYEESRRSLQERLSKLQTVSTQLDRVEAQLMSLSNEMDGIVTEVIRLQAMGHKESARFVSELAQKLREQAAQLKAFEREAVML
;
A
#
# COMPACT_ATOMS: atom_id res chain seq x y z
N ALA A 1 13.73 17.23 -13.95
CA ALA A 1 12.60 17.19 -14.84
C ALA A 1 11.51 16.25 -14.35
N GLU A 2 10.43 16.11 -15.10
CA GLU A 2 9.27 15.32 -14.71
C GLU A 2 9.58 13.83 -14.49
N ILE A 3 10.47 13.28 -15.31
CA ILE A 3 10.90 11.87 -15.18
C ILE A 3 11.64 11.64 -13.87
N ASP A 4 12.52 12.54 -13.49
CA ASP A 4 13.29 12.45 -12.24
C ASP A 4 12.36 12.56 -11.03
N MET A 5 11.38 13.46 -11.09
CA MET A 5 10.38 13.61 -10.04
C MET A 5 9.54 12.34 -9.91
N LEU A 6 9.13 11.75 -11.03
CA LEU A 6 8.36 10.50 -11.06
C LEU A 6 9.19 9.35 -10.47
N ALA A 7 10.44 9.21 -10.86
CA ALA A 7 11.34 8.20 -10.33
C ALA A 7 11.53 8.33 -8.81
N ASN A 8 11.70 9.55 -8.32
CA ASN A 8 11.83 9.81 -6.88
C ASN A 8 10.56 9.46 -6.11
N LEU A 9 9.39 9.73 -6.68
CA LEU A 9 8.11 9.37 -6.08
C LEU A 9 7.91 7.86 -6.03
N VAL A 10 8.25 7.15 -7.11
CA VAL A 10 8.20 5.68 -7.15
C VAL A 10 9.14 5.09 -6.11
N TYR A 11 10.37 5.62 -5.99
CA TYR A 11 11.33 5.18 -4.98
C TYR A 11 10.78 5.38 -3.56
N ALA A 12 10.20 6.54 -3.28
CA ALA A 12 9.61 6.83 -1.97
C ALA A 12 8.46 5.88 -1.64
N LEU A 13 7.59 5.57 -2.61
CA LEU A 13 6.50 4.62 -2.44
C LEU A 13 7.02 3.20 -2.20
N CYS A 14 8.02 2.76 -2.96
CA CYS A 14 8.64 1.45 -2.76
C CYS A 14 9.26 1.31 -1.37
N LYS A 15 9.90 2.37 -0.88
CA LYS A 15 10.48 2.40 0.46
C LYS A 15 9.42 2.28 1.54
N ARG A 16 8.29 2.98 1.39
CA ARG A 16 7.15 2.88 2.31
C ARG A 16 6.50 1.51 2.26
N LEU A 17 6.35 0.95 1.07
CA LEU A 17 5.84 -0.40 0.90
C LEU A 17 6.69 -1.43 1.63
N THR A 18 8.02 -1.31 1.54
CA THR A 18 8.95 -2.20 2.25
C THR A 18 8.76 -2.09 3.77
N VAL A 19 8.62 -0.90 4.31
CA VAL A 19 8.35 -0.68 5.74
C VAL A 19 7.03 -1.31 6.16
N LEU A 20 5.98 -1.14 5.36
CA LEU A 20 4.67 -1.73 5.62
C LEU A 20 4.69 -3.26 5.54
N GLU A 21 5.43 -3.81 4.58
CA GLU A 21 5.60 -5.26 4.47
C GLU A 21 6.36 -5.83 5.67
N ASN A 22 7.41 -5.15 6.12
CA ASN A 22 8.13 -5.54 7.33
C ASN A 22 7.21 -5.49 8.55
N TYR A 23 6.38 -4.47 8.66
CA TYR A 23 5.37 -4.37 9.71
C TYR A 23 4.39 -5.55 9.63
N ARG A 24 3.92 -5.87 8.43
CA ARG A 24 3.03 -7.01 8.17
C ARG A 24 3.69 -8.33 8.56
N LEU A 25 4.98 -8.52 8.25
CA LEU A 25 5.75 -9.72 8.61
C LEU A 25 5.96 -9.83 10.12
N VAL A 26 6.34 -8.75 10.77
CA VAL A 26 6.47 -8.71 12.25
C VAL A 26 5.12 -8.95 12.90
N SER A 27 4.05 -8.48 12.27
CA SER A 27 2.67 -8.68 12.71
C SER A 27 2.04 -9.95 12.11
N GLN A 28 2.83 -10.83 11.53
CA GLN A 28 2.40 -12.15 11.00
C GLN A 28 1.78 -13.03 12.06
N SER A 29 1.59 -12.44 13.17
CA SER A 29 0.78 -12.95 14.21
C SER A 29 -0.73 -12.81 13.94
N ARG A 30 -1.18 -12.41 12.73
CA ARG A 30 -2.63 -12.36 12.50
C ARG A 30 -3.29 -13.71 12.84
N SER A 31 -2.74 -14.79 12.36
CA SER A 31 -3.20 -16.13 12.71
C SER A 31 -3.01 -16.44 14.18
N TYR A 32 -1.90 -16.01 14.77
CA TYR A 32 -1.66 -16.14 16.20
C TYR A 32 -2.63 -15.31 17.03
N LEU A 33 -2.91 -14.08 16.60
CA LEU A 33 -3.88 -13.22 17.27
C LEU A 33 -5.29 -13.78 17.19
N GLU A 34 -5.68 -14.34 16.06
CA GLU A 34 -6.96 -15.00 15.90
C GLU A 34 -7.08 -16.22 16.82
N THR A 35 -6.01 -17.01 16.92
CA THR A 35 -5.95 -18.16 17.84
C THR A 35 -6.02 -17.71 19.29
N ASP A 36 -5.26 -16.68 19.65
CA ASP A 36 -5.26 -16.12 21.00
C ASP A 36 -6.66 -15.57 21.36
N LEU A 37 -7.30 -14.92 20.40
CA LEU A 37 -8.66 -14.41 20.58
C LEU A 37 -9.66 -15.53 20.86
N GLN A 38 -9.57 -16.62 20.11
CA GLN A 38 -10.41 -17.80 20.33
C GLN A 38 -10.19 -18.40 21.72
N GLN A 39 -8.94 -18.50 22.14
CA GLN A 39 -8.57 -19.01 23.47
C GLN A 39 -9.11 -18.12 24.58
N ILE A 40 -9.01 -16.81 24.41
CA ILE A 40 -9.54 -15.85 25.40
C ILE A 40 -11.06 -15.90 25.46
N GLU A 41 -11.74 -16.02 24.33
CA GLU A 41 -13.19 -16.18 24.30
C GLU A 41 -13.64 -17.46 25.02
N ALA A 42 -12.93 -18.55 24.82
CA ALA A 42 -13.18 -19.79 25.55
C ALA A 42 -12.98 -19.63 27.07
N LYS A 43 -11.95 -18.89 27.47
CA LYS A 43 -11.69 -18.60 28.89
C LYS A 43 -12.75 -17.69 29.50
N ILE A 44 -13.24 -16.70 28.76
CA ILE A 44 -14.34 -15.83 29.21
C ILE A 44 -15.59 -16.66 29.47
N ASN A 45 -15.92 -17.56 28.56
CA ASN A 45 -17.11 -18.40 28.68
C ASN A 45 -17.01 -19.43 29.81
N GLY A 46 -15.78 -19.86 30.16
CA GLY A 46 -15.53 -20.86 31.17
C GLY A 46 -15.21 -20.31 32.56
N THR A 47 -15.11 -18.99 32.74
CA THR A 47 -14.71 -18.38 34.00
C THR A 47 -15.94 -17.83 34.74
N GLU A 48 -16.07 -18.21 36.00
CA GLU A 48 -17.16 -17.73 36.89
C GLU A 48 -16.73 -16.51 37.70
N ASP A 49 -15.42 -16.30 37.92
CA ASP A 49 -14.93 -15.17 38.67
C ASP A 49 -15.02 -13.87 37.85
N SER A 50 -15.77 -12.91 38.39
CA SER A 50 -16.06 -11.65 37.69
C SER A 50 -14.82 -10.79 37.44
N LEU A 51 -13.84 -10.79 38.36
CA LEU A 51 -12.63 -10.01 38.19
C LEU A 51 -11.71 -10.60 37.09
N THR A 52 -11.56 -11.90 37.11
CA THR A 52 -10.77 -12.62 36.10
C THR A 52 -11.43 -12.50 34.72
N LYS A 53 -12.74 -12.60 34.65
CA LYS A 53 -13.52 -12.42 33.42
C LYS A 53 -13.31 -11.03 32.84
N ARG A 54 -13.30 -10.00 33.69
CA ARG A 54 -13.08 -8.62 33.29
C ARG A 54 -11.71 -8.44 32.66
N GLU A 55 -10.66 -9.02 33.25
CA GLU A 55 -9.30 -8.98 32.71
C GLU A 55 -9.22 -9.67 31.33
N TYR A 56 -9.88 -10.81 31.15
CA TYR A 56 -9.96 -11.47 29.85
C TYR A 56 -10.72 -10.63 28.81
N GLU A 57 -11.77 -9.94 29.21
CA GLU A 57 -12.51 -9.05 28.32
C GLU A 57 -11.66 -7.86 27.87
N GLU A 58 -10.83 -7.31 28.75
CA GLU A 58 -9.88 -6.24 28.38
C GLU A 58 -8.83 -6.76 27.40
N SER A 59 -8.29 -7.95 27.62
CA SER A 59 -7.36 -8.61 26.72
C SER A 59 -7.98 -8.88 25.35
N ARG A 60 -9.24 -9.32 25.34
CA ARG A 60 -9.99 -9.52 24.10
C ARG A 60 -10.11 -8.22 23.31
N ARG A 61 -10.46 -7.14 23.98
CA ARG A 61 -10.56 -5.81 23.33
C ARG A 61 -9.24 -5.39 22.71
N SER A 62 -8.15 -5.55 23.44
CA SER A 62 -6.80 -5.23 22.95
C SER A 62 -6.44 -6.06 21.71
N LEU A 63 -6.73 -7.36 21.71
CA LEU A 63 -6.49 -8.24 20.56
C LEU A 63 -7.35 -7.85 19.35
N GLN A 64 -8.60 -7.51 19.58
CA GLN A 64 -9.52 -7.07 18.52
C GLN A 64 -9.04 -5.77 17.88
N GLU A 65 -8.55 -4.82 18.67
CA GLU A 65 -7.99 -3.57 18.17
C GLU A 65 -6.73 -3.82 17.34
N ARG A 66 -5.86 -4.70 17.79
CA ARG A 66 -4.65 -5.07 17.04
C ARG A 66 -4.99 -5.74 15.72
N LEU A 67 -5.95 -6.67 15.72
CA LEU A 67 -6.42 -7.32 14.50
C LEU A 67 -7.01 -6.32 13.51
N SER A 68 -7.81 -5.37 13.99
CA SER A 68 -8.39 -4.32 13.16
C SER A 68 -7.32 -3.46 12.51
N LYS A 69 -6.30 -3.06 13.27
CA LYS A 69 -5.17 -2.29 12.73
C LYS A 69 -4.39 -3.07 11.68
N LEU A 70 -4.14 -4.36 11.91
CA LEU A 70 -3.46 -5.22 10.94
C LEU A 70 -4.25 -5.35 9.64
N GLN A 71 -5.55 -5.49 9.74
CA GLN A 71 -6.42 -5.58 8.57
C GLN A 71 -6.41 -4.28 7.76
N THR A 72 -6.42 -3.14 8.42
CA THR A 72 -6.32 -1.83 7.78
C THR A 72 -4.99 -1.70 7.04
N VAL A 73 -3.88 -2.04 7.67
CA VAL A 73 -2.55 -2.01 7.05
C VAL A 73 -2.49 -2.94 5.85
N SER A 74 -3.04 -4.15 5.96
CA SER A 74 -3.07 -5.12 4.87
C SER A 74 -3.85 -4.59 3.66
N THR A 75 -5.01 -3.99 3.89
CA THR A 75 -5.82 -3.39 2.81
C THR A 75 -5.08 -2.26 2.11
N GLN A 76 -4.41 -1.41 2.87
CA GLN A 76 -3.65 -0.30 2.31
C GLN A 76 -2.42 -0.77 1.55
N LEU A 77 -1.74 -1.81 2.01
CA LEU A 77 -0.66 -2.47 1.28
C LEU A 77 -1.12 -2.99 -0.07
N ASP A 78 -2.23 -3.71 -0.09
CA ASP A 78 -2.79 -4.26 -1.33
C ASP A 78 -3.15 -3.14 -2.32
N ARG A 79 -3.66 -2.02 -1.81
CA ARG A 79 -3.97 -0.84 -2.62
C ARG A 79 -2.71 -0.23 -3.21
N VAL A 80 -1.66 -0.04 -2.41
CA VAL A 80 -0.37 0.51 -2.87
C VAL A 80 0.26 -0.42 -3.90
N GLU A 81 0.25 -1.72 -3.67
CA GLU A 81 0.76 -2.70 -4.64
C GLU A 81 0.01 -2.62 -5.97
N ALA A 82 -1.32 -2.56 -5.94
CA ALA A 82 -2.13 -2.44 -7.15
C ALA A 82 -1.81 -1.16 -7.92
N GLN A 83 -1.61 -0.06 -7.22
CA GLN A 83 -1.26 1.22 -7.82
C GLN A 83 0.15 1.22 -8.40
N LEU A 84 1.12 0.60 -7.73
CA LEU A 84 2.46 0.43 -8.27
C LEU A 84 2.46 -0.43 -9.53
N MET A 85 1.67 -1.49 -9.57
CA MET A 85 1.52 -2.30 -10.78
C MET A 85 0.92 -1.50 -11.94
N SER A 86 -0.11 -0.71 -11.67
CA SER A 86 -0.72 0.16 -12.66
C SER A 86 0.26 1.18 -13.20
N LEU A 87 1.04 1.82 -12.32
CA LEU A 87 2.08 2.79 -12.71
C LEU A 87 3.19 2.12 -13.53
N SER A 88 3.63 0.93 -13.13
CA SER A 88 4.64 0.18 -13.88
C SER A 88 4.16 -0.10 -15.30
N ASN A 89 2.91 -0.53 -15.46
CA ASN A 89 2.32 -0.77 -16.77
C ASN A 89 2.25 0.51 -17.62
N GLU A 90 1.89 1.63 -17.01
CA GLU A 90 1.84 2.90 -17.72
C GLU A 90 3.23 3.41 -18.10
N MET A 91 4.24 3.21 -17.24
CA MET A 91 5.62 3.54 -17.56
C MET A 91 6.15 2.69 -18.72
N ASP A 92 5.82 1.40 -18.75
CA ASP A 92 6.14 0.53 -19.87
C ASP A 92 5.49 1.02 -21.17
N GLY A 93 4.25 1.49 -21.08
CA GLY A 93 3.56 2.13 -22.19
C GLY A 93 4.27 3.39 -22.68
N ILE A 94 4.75 4.23 -21.77
CA ILE A 94 5.52 5.43 -22.10
C ILE A 94 6.83 5.07 -22.79
N VAL A 95 7.56 4.08 -22.28
CA VAL A 95 8.79 3.59 -22.91
C VAL A 95 8.52 3.09 -24.33
N THR A 96 7.45 2.35 -24.52
CA THR A 96 7.03 1.85 -25.85
C THR A 96 6.75 3.03 -26.80
N GLU A 97 6.05 4.07 -26.31
CA GLU A 97 5.78 5.27 -27.12
C GLU A 97 7.07 6.04 -27.47
N VAL A 98 8.00 6.14 -26.53
CA VAL A 98 9.32 6.77 -26.80
C VAL A 98 10.07 6.01 -27.90
N ILE A 99 10.10 4.69 -27.85
CA ILE A 99 10.72 3.85 -28.88
C ILE A 99 10.03 4.07 -30.22
N ARG A 100 8.71 4.15 -30.24
CA ARG A 100 7.94 4.44 -31.45
C ARG A 100 8.28 5.81 -32.04
N LEU A 101 8.42 6.82 -31.19
CA LEU A 101 8.81 8.17 -31.59
C LEU A 101 10.19 8.23 -32.23
N GLN A 102 11.14 7.42 -31.74
CA GLN A 102 12.46 7.33 -32.33
C GLN A 102 12.45 6.76 -33.74
N ALA A 103 11.45 5.92 -34.05
CA ALA A 103 11.24 5.35 -35.37
C ALA A 103 10.47 6.24 -36.31
N MET A 104 9.84 7.31 -35.84
CA MET A 104 9.00 8.22 -36.61
C MET A 104 9.73 9.51 -37.03
N GLY A 105 9.23 10.18 -38.09
CA GLY A 105 9.76 11.46 -38.55
C GLY A 105 9.41 12.62 -37.60
N HIS A 106 10.18 13.70 -37.70
CA HIS A 106 10.15 14.84 -36.78
C HIS A 106 8.79 15.54 -36.61
N LYS A 107 7.92 15.51 -37.60
CA LYS A 107 6.64 16.22 -37.54
C LYS A 107 5.63 15.56 -36.60
N GLU A 108 5.65 14.25 -36.51
CA GLU A 108 4.76 13.52 -35.60
C GLU A 108 5.32 13.46 -34.20
N SER A 109 6.66 13.49 -34.06
CA SER A 109 7.31 13.40 -32.75
C SER A 109 6.98 14.57 -31.82
N ALA A 110 6.84 15.80 -32.34
CA ALA A 110 6.49 16.97 -31.53
C ALA A 110 5.11 16.85 -30.88
N ARG A 111 4.14 16.29 -31.60
CA ARG A 111 2.79 16.03 -31.08
C ARG A 111 2.81 14.96 -29.99
N PHE A 112 3.53 13.88 -30.21
CA PHE A 112 3.64 12.78 -29.25
C PHE A 112 4.41 13.18 -27.99
N VAL A 113 5.43 14.02 -28.11
CA VAL A 113 6.16 14.55 -26.95
C VAL A 113 5.23 15.35 -26.05
N SER A 114 4.32 16.16 -26.63
CA SER A 114 3.34 16.90 -25.85
C SER A 114 2.38 15.97 -25.10
N GLU A 115 1.90 14.92 -25.76
CA GLU A 115 1.01 13.92 -25.14
C GLU A 115 1.72 13.15 -24.02
N LEU A 116 3.00 12.77 -24.22
CA LEU A 116 3.80 12.11 -23.20
C LEU A 116 4.02 12.99 -21.98
N ALA A 117 4.32 14.28 -22.21
CA ALA A 117 4.48 15.23 -21.11
C ALA A 117 3.21 15.35 -20.29
N GLN A 118 2.05 15.34 -20.94
CA GLN A 118 0.75 15.35 -20.27
C GLN A 118 0.54 14.09 -19.43
N LYS A 119 0.82 12.92 -19.99
CA LYS A 119 0.73 11.64 -19.25
C LYS A 119 1.65 11.62 -18.03
N LEU A 120 2.89 12.07 -18.19
CA LEU A 120 3.85 12.12 -17.07
C LEU A 120 3.37 13.04 -15.95
N ARG A 121 2.75 14.18 -16.28
CA ARG A 121 2.17 15.08 -15.28
C ARG A 121 1.02 14.42 -14.53
N GLU A 122 0.16 13.71 -15.23
CA GLU A 122 -0.95 12.97 -14.64
C GLU A 122 -0.44 11.87 -13.70
N GLN A 123 0.57 11.13 -14.13
CA GLN A 123 1.20 10.08 -13.31
C GLN A 123 1.85 10.66 -12.06
N ALA A 124 2.57 11.77 -12.19
CA ALA A 124 3.19 12.44 -11.05
C ALA A 124 2.13 12.92 -10.03
N ALA A 125 1.00 13.43 -10.51
CA ALA A 125 -0.11 13.86 -9.65
C ALA A 125 -0.72 12.67 -8.91
N GLN A 126 -0.94 11.54 -9.59
CA GLN A 126 -1.44 10.32 -8.98
C GLN A 126 -0.49 9.78 -7.91
N LEU A 127 0.82 9.74 -8.19
CA LEU A 127 1.81 9.29 -7.23
C LEU A 127 1.85 10.17 -5.98
N LYS A 128 1.72 11.47 -6.13
CA LYS A 128 1.64 12.38 -4.98
C LYS A 128 0.41 12.10 -4.13
N ALA A 129 -0.73 11.83 -4.75
CA ALA A 129 -1.95 11.47 -4.05
C ALA A 129 -1.78 10.17 -3.27
N PHE A 130 -1.16 9.16 -3.86
CA PHE A 130 -0.88 7.89 -3.21
C PHE A 130 0.12 8.03 -2.06
N GLU A 131 1.15 8.85 -2.25
CA GLU A 131 2.11 9.14 -1.19
C GLU A 131 1.44 9.77 0.02
N ARG A 132 0.49 10.68 -0.18
CA ARG A 132 -0.29 11.27 0.90
C ARG A 132 -1.13 10.24 1.64
N GLU A 133 -1.79 9.34 0.92
CA GLU A 133 -2.54 8.24 1.54
C GLU A 133 -1.62 7.32 2.35
N ALA A 134 -0.45 6.98 1.82
CA ALA A 134 0.52 6.12 2.49
C ALA A 134 1.08 6.74 3.77
N VAL A 135 1.23 8.08 3.81
CA VAL A 135 1.68 8.80 5.01
C VAL A 135 0.66 8.74 6.14
N MET A 136 -0.63 8.64 5.81
CA MET A 136 -1.71 8.52 6.81
C MET A 136 -1.79 7.14 7.46
N LEU A 137 -0.99 6.22 7.01
CA LEU A 137 -0.84 4.91 7.61
C LEU A 137 0.07 4.97 8.83
#